data_c756a41834bb0f128ab07c47c96f05af
#
_entry.id   c756a41834bb0f128ab07c47c96f05af
#
_cell.length_a   1.000
_cell.length_b   1.000
_cell.length_c   1.000
_cell.angle_alpha   90.00
_cell.angle_beta   90.00
_cell.angle_gamma   90.00
#
_symmetry.space_group_name_H-M   'P 1'
#
loop_
_entity.id
_entity.type
_entity.pdbx_description
1 polymer ?
#
loop_
_entity_poly.entity_id
_entity_poly.type
_entity_poly.pdbx_seq_one_letter_code
_entity_poly.pdbx_strand_id
1 'polypeptide(L)'
;MSQSKKSSPRSSQYLKSVLPFFFIVMSLNACTPEGLMRTWSTTEEYDRRFQNIMVMGLVNSVNLRNDLKNDVVYAVQKAGIKSKNAMSMFPPELGKPFEDIERVKSRLRDKGFDGILTIALINVSAERYIGPDVAYEPLVYYDRFRTYYFRTYELVYKPGYFSQYSKYFIETNFYELGGGKLVWSGRSRVFEPNELEPFSAIYARQLFQELVQEKVIAR
;
A
#
# COMPACT_ATOMS: atom_id res chain seq x y z
N MET A 1 46.46 73.38 16.95
CA MET A 1 46.21 72.21 17.83
C MET A 1 44.79 71.88 17.81
N SER A 2 44.40 70.82 17.04
CA SER A 2 43.04 70.31 17.06
C SER A 2 43.16 68.79 16.81
N GLN A 3 42.78 68.00 17.80
CA GLN A 3 42.83 66.57 17.77
C GLN A 3 41.53 66.01 17.09
N SER A 4 41.73 65.25 16.04
CA SER A 4 40.67 64.44 15.39
C SER A 4 40.39 63.15 16.16
N LYS A 5 39.15 63.00 16.60
CA LYS A 5 38.63 61.80 17.27
C LYS A 5 38.09 60.81 16.24
N LYS A 6 38.80 59.68 16.06
CA LYS A 6 38.41 58.57 15.17
C LYS A 6 37.35 57.71 15.86
N SER A 7 36.13 57.65 15.30
CA SER A 7 35.09 56.73 15.71
C SER A 7 35.22 55.39 14.98
N SER A 8 35.29 54.31 15.73
CA SER A 8 35.33 52.93 15.28
C SER A 8 33.91 52.40 14.98
N PRO A 9 33.68 51.65 13.92
CA PRO A 9 32.35 51.04 13.68
C PRO A 9 32.20 49.71 14.44
N ARG A 10 31.19 49.70 15.33
CA ARG A 10 30.70 48.49 16.01
C ARG A 10 29.64 47.82 15.12
N SER A 11 30.02 46.96 14.17
CA SER A 11 29.01 46.22 13.37
C SER A 11 29.43 44.81 12.91
N SER A 12 30.36 44.15 13.62
CA SER A 12 30.83 42.82 13.15
C SER A 12 30.54 41.64 14.08
N GLN A 13 29.84 41.83 15.21
CA GLN A 13 29.62 40.71 16.17
C GLN A 13 28.28 40.01 16.07
N TYR A 14 27.27 40.62 15.43
CA TYR A 14 25.92 39.97 15.32
C TYR A 14 25.80 38.99 14.16
N LEU A 15 26.73 38.99 13.20
CA LEU A 15 26.64 38.11 12.01
C LEU A 15 27.18 36.70 12.27
N LYS A 16 27.96 36.49 13.34
CA LYS A 16 28.53 35.17 13.68
C LYS A 16 27.60 34.27 14.49
N SER A 17 26.55 34.81 15.10
CA SER A 17 25.65 34.08 16.00
C SER A 17 24.40 33.52 15.31
N VAL A 18 24.04 33.96 14.09
CA VAL A 18 22.84 33.53 13.38
C VAL A 18 23.10 32.33 12.46
N LEU A 19 24.35 32.13 12.02
CA LEU A 19 24.71 31.06 11.09
C LEU A 19 24.55 29.62 11.65
N PRO A 20 24.85 29.31 12.92
CA PRO A 20 24.67 27.97 13.46
C PRO A 20 23.20 27.61 13.72
N PHE A 21 22.30 28.58 13.90
CA PHE A 21 20.89 28.30 14.14
C PHE A 21 20.12 27.92 12.86
N PHE A 22 20.56 28.40 11.70
CA PHE A 22 19.96 28.04 10.42
C PHE A 22 20.31 26.62 9.96
N PHE A 23 21.46 26.09 10.40
CA PHE A 23 21.90 24.72 10.05
C PHE A 23 21.20 23.63 10.86
N ILE A 24 20.66 23.93 12.05
CA ILE A 24 19.97 22.97 12.93
C ILE A 24 18.52 22.70 12.44
N VAL A 25 17.91 23.64 11.73
CA VAL A 25 16.54 23.48 11.22
C VAL A 25 16.45 22.56 9.99
N MET A 26 17.56 22.32 9.29
CA MET A 26 17.58 21.51 8.05
C MET A 26 17.78 20.00 8.26
N SER A 27 18.00 19.54 9.48
CA SER A 27 18.27 18.13 9.79
C SER A 27 17.08 17.33 10.34
N LEU A 28 15.87 17.89 10.30
CA LEU A 28 14.63 17.16 10.65
C LEU A 28 13.95 16.55 9.40
N ASN A 29 14.74 15.97 8.50
CA ASN A 29 14.18 14.96 7.59
C ASN A 29 13.97 13.70 8.43
N ALA A 30 12.84 13.66 9.15
CA ALA A 30 12.36 12.46 9.78
C ALA A 30 12.20 11.41 8.66
N CYS A 31 13.04 10.39 8.68
CA CYS A 31 12.93 9.22 7.83
C CYS A 31 11.57 8.60 8.14
N THR A 32 10.55 8.89 7.33
CA THR A 32 9.26 8.21 7.45
C THR A 32 9.51 6.75 7.10
N PRO A 33 9.16 5.82 7.99
CA PRO A 33 9.35 4.41 7.68
C PRO A 33 8.60 4.05 6.41
N GLU A 34 9.33 3.60 5.39
CA GLU A 34 8.73 3.18 4.12
C GLU A 34 7.91 1.91 4.33
N GLY A 35 6.62 1.99 4.09
CA GLY A 35 5.73 0.84 4.08
C GLY A 35 5.59 0.24 2.70
N LEU A 36 5.37 1.09 1.69
CA LEU A 36 5.23 0.71 0.28
C LEU A 36 6.54 1.00 -0.44
N MET A 37 7.11 0.00 -1.09
CA MET A 37 8.44 0.13 -1.72
C MET A 37 8.40 0.23 -3.22
N ARG A 38 7.43 -0.42 -3.87
CA ARG A 38 7.40 -0.58 -5.32
C ARG A 38 5.99 -0.61 -5.84
N THR A 39 5.75 0.12 -6.90
CA THR A 39 4.46 0.22 -7.57
C THR A 39 4.61 0.05 -9.07
N TRP A 40 3.52 -0.34 -9.69
CA TRP A 40 3.31 -0.40 -11.12
C TRP A 40 1.87 0.01 -11.40
N SER A 41 1.67 0.83 -12.41
CA SER A 41 0.33 1.18 -12.90
C SER A 41 0.22 0.92 -14.39
N THR A 42 -0.97 0.59 -14.86
CA THR A 42 -1.22 0.45 -16.29
C THR A 42 -1.10 1.79 -17.00
N THR A 43 -0.69 1.75 -18.26
CA THR A 43 -0.70 2.91 -19.15
C THR A 43 -2.07 3.15 -19.80
N GLU A 44 -3.01 2.22 -19.64
CA GLU A 44 -4.38 2.41 -20.15
C GLU A 44 -5.07 3.54 -19.37
N GLU A 45 -5.63 4.50 -20.09
CA GLU A 45 -6.47 5.53 -19.47
C GLU A 45 -7.85 4.96 -19.13
N TYR A 46 -8.28 5.19 -17.89
CA TYR A 46 -9.65 4.92 -17.47
C TYR A 46 -10.44 6.23 -17.49
N ASP A 47 -11.60 6.23 -18.12
CA ASP A 47 -12.50 7.40 -18.23
C ASP A 47 -12.94 7.97 -16.88
N ARG A 48 -12.83 7.18 -15.83
CA ARG A 48 -13.20 7.55 -14.48
C ARG A 48 -12.28 6.92 -13.43
N ARG A 49 -12.11 7.63 -12.34
CA ARG A 49 -11.45 7.10 -11.14
C ARG A 49 -12.43 6.23 -10.34
N PHE A 50 -11.93 5.17 -9.75
CA PHE A 50 -12.72 4.25 -8.94
C PHE A 50 -13.18 4.91 -7.64
N GLN A 51 -14.44 4.66 -7.25
CA GLN A 51 -15.10 5.34 -6.14
C GLN A 51 -15.75 4.40 -5.13
N ASN A 52 -15.98 3.13 -5.49
CA ASN A 52 -16.59 2.14 -4.61
C ASN A 52 -15.81 0.82 -4.66
N ILE A 53 -14.97 0.60 -3.67
CA ILE A 53 -13.91 -0.42 -3.71
C ILE A 53 -14.22 -1.57 -2.76
N MET A 54 -14.14 -2.79 -3.27
CA MET A 54 -14.15 -4.01 -2.45
C MET A 54 -12.71 -4.36 -2.02
N VAL A 55 -12.44 -4.44 -0.72
CA VAL A 55 -11.14 -4.86 -0.18
C VAL A 55 -11.18 -6.34 0.18
N MET A 56 -10.27 -7.13 -0.41
CA MET A 56 -10.19 -8.57 -0.24
C MET A 56 -8.81 -8.99 0.31
N GLY A 57 -8.79 -9.57 1.51
CA GLY A 57 -7.56 -10.09 2.13
C GLY A 57 -7.32 -11.56 1.80
N LEU A 58 -6.18 -11.87 1.23
CA LEU A 58 -5.66 -13.23 0.99
C LEU A 58 -4.55 -13.51 2.00
N VAL A 59 -4.94 -13.81 3.23
CA VAL A 59 -4.03 -14.02 4.36
C VAL A 59 -4.51 -15.22 5.16
N ASN A 60 -3.65 -16.20 5.38
CA ASN A 60 -3.94 -17.43 6.14
C ASN A 60 -3.79 -17.23 7.66
N SER A 61 -4.30 -16.13 8.16
CA SER A 61 -4.42 -15.85 9.59
C SER A 61 -5.61 -14.92 9.77
N VAL A 62 -6.56 -15.30 10.63
CA VAL A 62 -7.80 -14.53 10.83
C VAL A 62 -7.49 -13.14 11.40
N ASN A 63 -6.64 -13.08 12.42
CA ASN A 63 -6.30 -11.81 13.08
C ASN A 63 -5.55 -10.88 12.12
N LEU A 64 -4.43 -11.30 11.55
CA LEU A 64 -3.62 -10.51 10.62
C LEU A 64 -4.42 -10.06 9.39
N ARG A 65 -5.32 -10.93 8.90
CA ARG A 65 -6.22 -10.61 7.80
C ARG A 65 -7.20 -9.51 8.17
N ASN A 66 -7.73 -9.52 9.39
CA ASN A 66 -8.68 -8.52 9.85
C ASN A 66 -8.01 -7.18 10.06
N ASP A 67 -6.87 -7.14 10.73
CA ASP A 67 -6.12 -5.92 11.01
C ASP A 67 -5.72 -5.22 9.71
N LEU A 68 -5.02 -5.90 8.83
CA LEU A 68 -4.56 -5.34 7.56
C LEU A 68 -5.72 -4.84 6.67
N LYS A 69 -6.82 -5.60 6.56
CA LYS A 69 -7.98 -5.17 5.78
C LYS A 69 -8.69 -3.97 6.40
N ASN A 70 -8.87 -3.97 7.71
CA ASN A 70 -9.57 -2.91 8.40
C ASN A 70 -8.80 -1.60 8.30
N ASP A 71 -7.48 -1.63 8.43
CA ASP A 71 -6.62 -0.45 8.26
C ASP A 71 -6.74 0.12 6.84
N VAL A 72 -6.74 -0.74 5.82
CA VAL A 72 -6.90 -0.31 4.43
C VAL A 72 -8.30 0.23 4.17
N VAL A 73 -9.35 -0.47 4.62
CA VAL A 73 -10.74 0.01 4.49
C VAL A 73 -10.89 1.37 5.18
N TYR A 74 -10.35 1.53 6.38
CA TYR A 74 -10.39 2.78 7.13
C TYR A 74 -9.66 3.92 6.39
N ALA A 75 -8.45 3.66 5.88
CA ALA A 75 -7.67 4.65 5.15
C ALA A 75 -8.41 5.14 3.89
N VAL A 76 -9.03 4.23 3.14
CA VAL A 76 -9.81 4.53 1.94
C VAL A 76 -11.08 5.31 2.28
N GLN A 77 -11.81 4.90 3.32
CA GLN A 77 -13.04 5.59 3.77
C GLN A 77 -12.78 6.99 4.30
N LYS A 78 -11.69 7.17 5.06
CA LYS A 78 -11.28 8.48 5.58
C LYS A 78 -11.05 9.50 4.46
N ALA A 79 -10.73 9.03 3.27
CA ALA A 79 -10.58 9.86 2.08
C ALA A 79 -11.88 10.11 1.30
N GLY A 80 -13.01 9.65 1.83
CA GLY A 80 -14.34 9.85 1.22
C GLY A 80 -14.70 8.82 0.14
N ILE A 81 -13.88 7.77 -0.04
CA ILE A 81 -14.14 6.71 -1.00
C ILE A 81 -14.93 5.61 -0.31
N LYS A 82 -16.00 5.15 -0.95
CA LYS A 82 -16.79 4.04 -0.44
C LYS A 82 -15.96 2.76 -0.52
N SER A 83 -15.81 2.08 0.59
CA SER A 83 -15.13 0.78 0.62
C SER A 83 -15.77 -0.17 1.61
N LYS A 84 -15.72 -1.45 1.29
CA LYS A 84 -16.17 -2.54 2.16
C LYS A 84 -15.20 -3.69 2.12
N ASN A 85 -15.15 -4.42 3.22
CA ASN A 85 -14.43 -5.66 3.34
C ASN A 85 -15.24 -6.80 2.70
N ALA A 86 -14.60 -7.60 1.85
CA ALA A 86 -15.24 -8.72 1.17
C ALA A 86 -15.84 -9.76 2.13
N MET A 87 -15.25 -9.95 3.31
CA MET A 87 -15.79 -10.89 4.32
C MET A 87 -17.18 -10.52 4.83
N SER A 88 -17.56 -9.25 4.82
CA SER A 88 -18.90 -8.83 5.22
C SER A 88 -19.98 -9.24 4.22
N MET A 89 -19.59 -9.52 2.99
CA MET A 89 -20.50 -9.90 1.90
C MET A 89 -20.35 -11.34 1.45
N PHE A 90 -19.17 -11.88 1.59
CA PHE A 90 -18.78 -13.23 1.21
C PHE A 90 -17.95 -13.82 2.36
N PRO A 91 -18.63 -14.24 3.46
CA PRO A 91 -17.90 -14.90 4.53
C PRO A 91 -17.22 -16.15 3.95
N PRO A 92 -15.88 -16.25 4.01
CA PRO A 92 -15.20 -17.41 3.50
C PRO A 92 -15.55 -18.61 4.38
N GLU A 93 -15.94 -19.70 3.79
CA GLU A 93 -15.66 -20.98 4.41
C GLU A 93 -14.15 -21.10 4.48
N LEU A 94 -13.61 -21.17 5.70
CA LEU A 94 -12.17 -21.27 5.91
C LEU A 94 -11.63 -22.46 5.10
N GLY A 95 -10.70 -22.18 4.19
CA GLY A 95 -10.06 -23.20 3.36
C GLY A 95 -10.75 -23.51 2.03
N LYS A 96 -11.80 -22.80 1.64
CA LYS A 96 -12.40 -22.95 0.30
C LYS A 96 -12.30 -21.67 -0.52
N PRO A 97 -11.79 -21.72 -1.75
CA PRO A 97 -11.81 -20.57 -2.66
C PRO A 97 -13.25 -20.28 -3.11
N PHE A 98 -13.48 -19.11 -3.65
CA PHE A 98 -14.74 -18.83 -4.37
C PHE A 98 -14.83 -19.76 -5.58
N GLU A 99 -15.88 -20.54 -5.66
CA GLU A 99 -16.07 -21.47 -6.77
C GLU A 99 -16.30 -20.74 -8.10
N ASP A 100 -17.03 -19.63 -8.06
CA ASP A 100 -17.40 -18.84 -9.24
C ASP A 100 -17.06 -17.36 -9.06
N ILE A 101 -15.90 -16.97 -9.57
CA ILE A 101 -15.42 -15.59 -9.55
C ILE A 101 -16.29 -14.65 -10.39
N GLU A 102 -16.85 -15.10 -11.48
CA GLU A 102 -17.71 -14.25 -12.32
C GLU A 102 -19.03 -13.93 -11.60
N ARG A 103 -19.57 -14.87 -10.87
CA ARG A 103 -20.71 -14.63 -9.99
C ARG A 103 -20.39 -13.64 -8.86
N VAL A 104 -19.21 -13.74 -8.27
CA VAL A 104 -18.75 -12.76 -7.27
C VAL A 104 -18.65 -11.38 -7.89
N LYS A 105 -18.01 -11.23 -9.05
CA LYS A 105 -17.90 -9.97 -9.79
C LYS A 105 -19.28 -9.39 -10.14
N SER A 106 -20.21 -10.22 -10.63
CA SER A 106 -21.57 -9.77 -10.93
C SER A 106 -22.27 -9.20 -9.69
N ARG A 107 -22.25 -9.93 -8.58
CA ARG A 107 -22.85 -9.48 -7.31
C ARG A 107 -22.24 -8.18 -6.79
N LEU A 108 -20.96 -7.96 -7.00
CA LEU A 108 -20.29 -6.72 -6.64
C LEU A 108 -20.75 -5.56 -7.53
N ARG A 109 -20.84 -5.77 -8.84
CA ARG A 109 -21.37 -4.76 -9.78
C ARG A 109 -22.81 -4.37 -9.45
N ASP A 110 -23.67 -5.35 -9.16
CA ASP A 110 -25.08 -5.13 -8.78
C ASP A 110 -25.21 -4.27 -7.51
N LYS A 111 -24.18 -4.28 -6.64
CA LYS A 111 -24.09 -3.44 -5.45
C LYS A 111 -23.34 -2.12 -5.67
N GLY A 112 -23.02 -1.83 -6.93
CA GLY A 112 -22.38 -0.58 -7.35
C GLY A 112 -20.88 -0.50 -7.07
N PHE A 113 -20.19 -1.62 -6.80
CA PHE A 113 -18.73 -1.62 -6.76
C PHE A 113 -18.15 -1.50 -8.17
N ASP A 114 -17.00 -0.82 -8.27
CA ASP A 114 -16.29 -0.57 -9.53
C ASP A 114 -14.86 -1.13 -9.52
N GLY A 115 -14.29 -1.38 -8.34
CA GLY A 115 -12.95 -1.93 -8.19
C GLY A 115 -12.83 -2.99 -7.09
N ILE A 116 -11.82 -3.86 -7.24
CA ILE A 116 -11.40 -4.83 -6.23
C ILE A 116 -9.94 -4.56 -5.87
N LEU A 117 -9.68 -4.31 -4.60
CA LEU A 117 -8.33 -4.21 -4.03
C LEU A 117 -8.02 -5.51 -3.28
N THR A 118 -7.11 -6.31 -3.80
CA THR A 118 -6.62 -7.52 -3.13
C THR A 118 -5.40 -7.20 -2.28
N ILE A 119 -5.28 -7.80 -1.10
CA ILE A 119 -4.15 -7.66 -0.20
C ILE A 119 -3.71 -9.06 0.19
N ALA A 120 -2.50 -9.45 -0.19
CA ALA A 120 -1.94 -10.77 0.12
C ALA A 120 -0.67 -10.65 0.97
N LEU A 121 -0.54 -11.55 1.95
CA LEU A 121 0.68 -11.69 2.75
C LEU A 121 1.54 -12.79 2.12
N ILE A 122 2.63 -12.40 1.46
CA ILE A 122 3.47 -13.31 0.67
C ILE A 122 4.78 -13.59 1.40
N ASN A 123 5.10 -14.88 1.55
CA ASN A 123 6.36 -15.34 2.13
C ASN A 123 7.53 -15.06 1.17
N VAL A 124 8.64 -14.54 1.70
CA VAL A 124 9.84 -14.20 0.93
C VAL A 124 10.47 -15.39 0.21
N SER A 125 10.29 -16.61 0.76
CA SER A 125 10.76 -17.85 0.11
C SER A 125 9.92 -18.27 -1.11
N ALA A 126 8.77 -17.61 -1.37
CA ALA A 126 7.99 -17.87 -2.57
C ALA A 126 8.69 -17.30 -3.82
N GLU A 127 8.50 -17.93 -4.95
CA GLU A 127 9.08 -17.53 -6.25
C GLU A 127 8.72 -16.10 -6.70
N ARG A 128 7.76 -15.47 -6.03
CA ARG A 128 7.28 -14.11 -6.31
C ARG A 128 8.19 -13.01 -5.78
N TYR A 129 9.14 -13.34 -4.91
CA TYR A 129 10.02 -12.32 -4.35
C TYR A 129 11.01 -11.84 -5.40
N ILE A 130 10.97 -10.55 -5.67
CA ILE A 130 11.91 -9.83 -6.53
C ILE A 130 12.69 -8.88 -5.62
N GLY A 131 14.00 -9.00 -5.62
CA GLY A 131 14.89 -8.18 -4.79
C GLY A 131 14.79 -6.68 -5.08
N PRO A 132 15.34 -5.84 -4.20
CA PRO A 132 15.18 -4.38 -4.26
C PRO A 132 15.81 -3.72 -5.50
N ASP A 133 16.73 -4.38 -6.17
CA ASP A 133 17.50 -3.79 -7.28
C ASP A 133 16.88 -4.02 -8.66
N VAL A 134 15.75 -4.74 -8.74
CA VAL A 134 15.08 -5.07 -10.01
C VAL A 134 13.83 -4.22 -10.18
N ALA A 135 13.61 -3.69 -11.37
CA ALA A 135 12.38 -2.98 -11.70
C ALA A 135 11.15 -3.88 -11.43
N TYR A 136 10.14 -3.33 -10.76
CA TYR A 136 8.95 -4.10 -10.45
C TYR A 136 8.02 -4.13 -11.65
N GLU A 137 7.77 -5.33 -12.13
CA GLU A 137 6.78 -5.62 -13.14
C GLU A 137 5.88 -6.77 -12.64
N PRO A 138 4.56 -6.62 -12.65
CA PRO A 138 3.65 -7.68 -12.25
C PRO A 138 3.81 -8.92 -13.13
N LEU A 139 3.73 -10.09 -12.52
CA LEU A 139 3.79 -11.33 -13.28
C LEU A 139 2.58 -11.44 -14.22
N VAL A 140 2.77 -12.06 -15.39
CA VAL A 140 1.76 -12.16 -16.45
C VAL A 140 0.40 -12.65 -15.94
N TYR A 141 0.36 -13.57 -14.98
CA TYR A 141 -0.89 -14.07 -14.42
C TYR A 141 -1.60 -13.09 -13.46
N TYR A 142 -0.98 -11.93 -13.13
CA TYR A 142 -1.65 -10.84 -12.41
C TYR A 142 -2.60 -10.04 -13.29
N ASP A 143 -2.47 -10.14 -14.61
CA ASP A 143 -3.28 -9.37 -15.56
C ASP A 143 -4.79 -9.53 -15.34
N ARG A 144 -5.23 -10.65 -14.75
CA ARG A 144 -6.63 -10.93 -14.47
C ARG A 144 -6.88 -11.30 -13.01
N PHE A 145 -7.86 -10.65 -12.39
CA PHE A 145 -8.31 -10.92 -11.03
C PHE A 145 -8.55 -12.41 -10.76
N ARG A 146 -9.25 -13.11 -11.66
CA ARG A 146 -9.54 -14.52 -11.51
C ARG A 146 -8.27 -15.36 -11.37
N THR A 147 -7.33 -15.22 -12.27
CA THR A 147 -6.08 -16.01 -12.28
C THR A 147 -5.21 -15.70 -11.07
N TYR A 148 -5.08 -14.41 -10.74
CA TYR A 148 -4.37 -13.97 -9.54
C TYR A 148 -5.00 -14.55 -8.26
N TYR A 149 -6.33 -14.44 -8.12
CA TYR A 149 -7.05 -14.91 -6.95
C TYR A 149 -6.80 -16.39 -6.68
N PHE A 150 -7.03 -17.27 -7.65
CA PHE A 150 -6.85 -18.70 -7.46
C PHE A 150 -5.40 -19.08 -7.16
N ARG A 151 -4.44 -18.58 -7.91
CA ARG A 151 -3.02 -18.87 -7.67
C ARG A 151 -2.53 -18.36 -6.32
N THR A 152 -2.98 -17.19 -5.90
CA THR A 152 -2.62 -16.63 -4.60
C THR A 152 -3.31 -17.37 -3.48
N TYR A 153 -4.57 -17.75 -3.67
CA TYR A 153 -5.30 -18.55 -2.70
C TYR A 153 -4.61 -19.90 -2.46
N GLU A 154 -4.31 -20.67 -3.51
CA GLU A 154 -3.59 -21.93 -3.42
C GLU A 154 -2.24 -21.80 -2.70
N LEU A 155 -1.50 -20.74 -2.97
CA LEU A 155 -0.24 -20.46 -2.33
C LEU A 155 -0.40 -20.16 -0.83
N VAL A 156 -1.22 -19.17 -0.50
CA VAL A 156 -1.34 -18.63 0.86
C VAL A 156 -2.03 -19.59 1.82
N TYR A 157 -2.98 -20.39 1.33
CA TYR A 157 -3.71 -21.36 2.17
C TYR A 157 -3.09 -22.76 2.17
N LYS A 158 -1.93 -22.94 1.55
CA LYS A 158 -1.18 -24.19 1.66
C LYS A 158 -0.78 -24.45 3.12
N PRO A 159 -0.96 -25.68 3.63
CA PRO A 159 -0.52 -26.02 4.99
C PRO A 159 0.96 -25.66 5.23
N GLY A 160 1.24 -25.05 6.37
CA GLY A 160 2.60 -24.63 6.73
C GLY A 160 3.11 -23.38 6.02
N TYR A 161 2.28 -22.71 5.21
CA TYR A 161 2.69 -21.48 4.52
C TYR A 161 3.01 -20.32 5.49
N PHE A 162 2.20 -20.13 6.52
CA PHE A 162 2.44 -19.11 7.53
C PHE A 162 3.29 -19.70 8.68
N SER A 163 4.41 -19.05 8.94
CA SER A 163 5.32 -19.36 10.04
C SER A 163 5.82 -18.08 10.69
N GLN A 164 5.88 -18.05 12.00
CA GLN A 164 6.44 -16.93 12.77
C GLN A 164 7.95 -16.70 12.55
N TYR A 165 8.64 -17.66 11.93
CA TYR A 165 10.07 -17.56 11.61
C TYR A 165 10.36 -17.11 10.18
N SER A 166 9.33 -16.93 9.38
CA SER A 166 9.46 -16.50 7.98
C SER A 166 9.30 -15.00 7.87
N LYS A 167 9.95 -14.41 6.87
CA LYS A 167 9.75 -13.02 6.48
C LYS A 167 8.69 -12.91 5.40
N TYR A 168 7.96 -11.81 5.41
CA TYR A 168 6.84 -11.57 4.50
C TYR A 168 6.92 -10.19 3.87
N PHE A 169 6.22 -10.00 2.78
CA PHE A 169 5.86 -8.69 2.24
C PHE A 169 4.36 -8.68 1.93
N ILE A 170 3.76 -7.50 1.94
CA ILE A 170 2.39 -7.31 1.48
C ILE A 170 2.43 -7.06 -0.02
N GLU A 171 1.63 -7.83 -0.75
CA GLU A 171 1.36 -7.61 -2.17
C GLU A 171 -0.08 -7.13 -2.32
N THR A 172 -0.26 -5.97 -2.95
CA THR A 172 -1.57 -5.38 -3.19
C THR A 172 -1.78 -5.16 -4.67
N ASN A 173 -2.90 -5.65 -5.19
CA ASN A 173 -3.28 -5.47 -6.58
C ASN A 173 -4.68 -4.85 -6.67
N PHE A 174 -4.84 -3.87 -7.55
CA PHE A 174 -6.11 -3.23 -7.84
C PHE A 174 -6.62 -3.66 -9.21
N TYR A 175 -7.82 -4.19 -9.23
CA TYR A 175 -8.49 -4.65 -10.45
C TYR A 175 -9.75 -3.84 -10.72
N GLU A 176 -9.97 -3.46 -11.97
CA GLU A 176 -11.28 -2.98 -12.40
C GLU A 176 -12.29 -4.14 -12.37
N LEU A 177 -13.54 -3.85 -12.02
CA LEU A 177 -14.51 -4.91 -11.76
C LEU A 177 -15.20 -5.41 -13.04
N GLY A 178 -15.21 -4.65 -14.13
CA GLY A 178 -15.83 -5.04 -15.40
C GLY A 178 -15.18 -6.27 -16.03
N GLY A 179 -14.01 -6.11 -16.61
CA GLY A 179 -13.22 -7.18 -17.24
C GLY A 179 -12.32 -7.94 -16.26
N GLY A 180 -12.11 -7.41 -15.05
CA GLY A 180 -11.17 -7.95 -14.06
C GLY A 180 -9.72 -7.71 -14.40
N LYS A 181 -9.40 -6.68 -15.19
CA LYS A 181 -8.03 -6.31 -15.56
C LYS A 181 -7.29 -5.67 -14.39
N LEU A 182 -5.98 -5.94 -14.32
CA LEU A 182 -5.06 -5.27 -13.39
C LEU A 182 -4.91 -3.80 -13.79
N VAL A 183 -5.10 -2.91 -12.83
CA VAL A 183 -4.95 -1.45 -12.99
C VAL A 183 -3.69 -0.97 -12.30
N TRP A 184 -3.43 -1.49 -11.11
CA TRP A 184 -2.30 -1.09 -10.28
C TRP A 184 -1.83 -2.27 -9.43
N SER A 185 -0.53 -2.29 -9.15
CA SER A 185 0.10 -3.28 -8.29
C SER A 185 1.16 -2.63 -7.43
N GLY A 186 1.28 -3.08 -6.17
CA GLY A 186 2.30 -2.58 -5.26
C GLY A 186 2.75 -3.61 -4.25
N ARG A 187 3.97 -3.45 -3.75
CA ARG A 187 4.59 -4.31 -2.74
C ARG A 187 5.18 -3.50 -1.60
N SER A 188 5.04 -4.02 -0.40
CA SER A 188 5.68 -3.47 0.79
C SER A 188 7.16 -3.85 0.87
N ARG A 189 7.87 -3.22 1.82
CA ARG A 189 9.13 -3.78 2.33
C ARG A 189 8.90 -5.17 2.91
N VAL A 190 9.99 -5.91 3.04
CA VAL A 190 10.00 -7.18 3.80
C VAL A 190 9.97 -6.87 5.30
N PHE A 191 9.20 -7.66 6.05
CA PHE A 191 9.05 -7.54 7.49
C PHE A 191 8.87 -8.90 8.16
N GLU A 192 9.02 -8.94 9.47
CA GLU A 192 8.71 -10.11 10.30
C GLU A 192 7.25 -10.07 10.79
N PRO A 193 6.62 -11.22 11.10
CA PRO A 193 5.20 -11.27 11.49
C PRO A 193 4.83 -10.39 12.68
N ASN A 194 5.74 -10.21 13.64
CA ASN A 194 5.54 -9.37 14.82
C ASN A 194 5.54 -7.86 14.52
N GLU A 195 6.04 -7.46 13.36
CA GLU A 195 6.00 -6.06 12.90
C GLU A 195 4.69 -5.69 12.21
N LEU A 196 3.84 -6.67 11.85
CA LEU A 196 2.69 -6.43 10.96
C LEU A 196 1.68 -5.46 11.58
N GLU A 197 1.34 -5.59 12.86
CA GLU A 197 0.35 -4.73 13.51
C GLU A 197 0.73 -3.25 13.47
N PRO A 198 1.92 -2.81 13.93
CA PRO A 198 2.31 -1.41 13.80
C PRO A 198 2.56 -0.99 12.34
N PHE A 199 2.90 -1.93 11.47
CA PHE A 199 3.23 -1.67 10.07
C PHE A 199 1.98 -1.49 9.19
N SER A 200 0.87 -2.19 9.48
CA SER A 200 -0.34 -2.20 8.66
C SER A 200 -0.96 -0.81 8.47
N ALA A 201 -1.03 -0.01 9.53
CA ALA A 201 -1.57 1.35 9.47
C ALA A 201 -0.67 2.31 8.65
N ILE A 202 0.65 2.15 8.74
CA ILE A 202 1.60 2.93 7.93
C ILE A 202 1.44 2.55 6.46
N TYR A 203 1.43 1.25 6.18
CA TYR A 203 1.26 0.72 4.84
C TYR A 203 -0.06 1.17 4.20
N ALA A 204 -1.18 1.06 4.92
CA ALA A 204 -2.49 1.47 4.43
C ALA A 204 -2.55 2.96 4.04
N ARG A 205 -1.91 3.83 4.81
CA ARG A 205 -1.82 5.25 4.51
C ARG A 205 -1.02 5.52 3.25
N GLN A 206 0.15 4.88 3.10
CA GLN A 206 1.00 5.04 1.92
C GLN A 206 0.35 4.45 0.67
N LEU A 207 -0.25 3.27 0.78
CA LEU A 207 -1.04 2.66 -0.28
C LEU A 207 -2.12 3.61 -0.80
N PHE A 208 -2.88 4.22 0.12
CA PHE A 208 -3.90 5.19 -0.26
C PHE A 208 -3.31 6.41 -0.99
N GLN A 209 -2.22 6.98 -0.47
CA GLN A 209 -1.55 8.13 -1.09
C GLN A 209 -1.09 7.81 -2.51
N GLU A 210 -0.53 6.62 -2.72
CA GLU A 210 -0.05 6.16 -4.01
C GLU A 210 -1.18 5.95 -5.01
N LEU A 211 -2.28 5.30 -4.60
CA LEU A 211 -3.46 5.12 -5.45
C LEU A 211 -4.08 6.45 -5.90
N VAL A 212 -4.02 7.48 -5.06
CA VAL A 212 -4.45 8.84 -5.42
C VAL A 212 -3.46 9.51 -6.37
N GLN A 213 -2.15 9.41 -6.08
CA GLN A 213 -1.08 10.01 -6.89
C GLN A 213 -1.07 9.43 -8.31
N GLU A 214 -1.20 8.11 -8.44
CA GLU A 214 -1.30 7.38 -9.69
C GLU A 214 -2.69 7.52 -10.37
N LYS A 215 -3.57 8.31 -9.80
CA LYS A 215 -4.93 8.59 -10.31
C LYS A 215 -5.82 7.36 -10.45
N VAL A 216 -5.54 6.29 -9.73
CA VAL A 216 -6.37 5.08 -9.70
C VAL A 216 -7.70 5.36 -9.01
N ILE A 217 -7.66 6.08 -7.91
CA ILE A 217 -8.86 6.44 -7.14
C ILE A 217 -9.07 7.96 -7.08
N ALA A 218 -10.31 8.39 -6.84
CA ALA A 218 -10.62 9.79 -6.63
C ALA A 218 -10.10 10.26 -5.25
N ARG A 219 -9.83 11.55 -5.14
CA ARG A 219 -9.62 12.22 -3.87
C ARG A 219 -10.87 12.98 -3.48
#